data_22ba812b362e19238d8b9204810c7ccd
#
_entry.id   22ba812b362e19238d8b9204810c7ccd
#
_cell.length_a   1.000
_cell.length_b   1.000
_cell.length_c   1.000
_cell.angle_alpha   90.00
_cell.angle_beta   90.00
_cell.angle_gamma   90.00
#
_symmetry.space_group_name_H-M   'P 1'
#
loop_
_entity.id
_entity.type
_entity.pdbx_description
1 polymer ?
#
loop_
_entity_poly.entity_id
_entity_poly.type
_entity_poly.pdbx_seq_one_letter_code
_entity_poly.pdbx_strand_id
1 'polypeptide(L)'
;MLTDLEKKDPRSYDKVVDQVVDALAKGGHEASVLGVHRDLHALIDGLTKPKPELVFNLFENFGKVRMGAVGVVGLLDLLEVPYVGGGPGEFFIQQDKSVTKKLLAYDKIQFPDFAVFTHDLDPETCSNLRMPLFVKPLSMDASIGIEASSLVHNMKDLLKRVASTHNKVKDSALV
;
A
#
# COMPACT_ATOMS: atom_id res chain seq x y z
N MET A 1 16.76 6.66 7.08
CA MET A 1 15.64 6.41 6.17
C MET A 1 15.36 4.92 6.14
N LEU A 2 14.11 4.51 6.30
CA LEU A 2 13.68 3.12 6.32
C LEU A 2 13.03 2.76 4.97
N THR A 3 13.41 1.63 4.38
CA THR A 3 12.89 1.15 3.10
C THR A 3 12.81 -0.37 3.08
N ASP A 4 11.95 -0.93 2.24
CA ASP A 4 11.79 -2.37 2.01
C ASP A 4 12.81 -2.96 1.01
N LEU A 5 13.76 -2.17 0.54
CA LEU A 5 14.79 -2.60 -0.41
C LEU A 5 15.73 -3.65 0.17
N GLU A 6 16.09 -4.65 -0.65
CA GLU A 6 17.20 -5.55 -0.36
C GLU A 6 18.54 -4.85 -0.62
N LYS A 7 19.42 -4.86 0.39
CA LYS A 7 20.76 -4.28 0.33
C LYS A 7 21.66 -4.84 -0.80
N LYS A 8 21.24 -5.92 -1.46
CA LYS A 8 22.05 -6.72 -2.39
C LYS A 8 21.57 -6.76 -3.85
N ASP A 9 20.39 -6.23 -4.19
CA ASP A 9 19.92 -6.24 -5.58
C ASP A 9 19.99 -4.83 -6.19
N PRO A 10 20.99 -4.56 -7.05
CA PRO A 10 21.11 -3.27 -7.73
C PRO A 10 19.91 -2.92 -8.63
N ARG A 11 19.06 -3.92 -8.96
CA ARG A 11 17.86 -3.74 -9.79
C ARG A 11 16.63 -3.31 -8.99
N SER A 12 16.68 -3.48 -7.66
CA SER A 12 15.62 -3.02 -6.74
C SER A 12 15.84 -1.60 -6.24
N TYR A 13 16.85 -0.91 -6.79
CA TYR A 13 17.22 0.42 -6.35
C TYR A 13 16.16 1.44 -6.75
N ASP A 14 15.50 2.00 -5.77
CA ASP A 14 14.51 3.04 -5.97
C ASP A 14 15.18 4.42 -6.02
N LYS A 15 15.07 5.09 -7.17
CA LYS A 15 15.58 6.46 -7.35
C LYS A 15 15.00 7.45 -6.33
N VAL A 16 13.81 7.17 -5.78
CA VAL A 16 13.18 7.99 -4.74
C VAL A 16 14.02 7.99 -3.48
N VAL A 17 14.62 6.86 -3.12
CA VAL A 17 15.51 6.75 -1.96
C VAL A 17 16.69 7.72 -2.07
N ASP A 18 17.36 7.77 -3.23
CA ASP A 18 18.47 8.71 -3.48
C ASP A 18 18.01 10.15 -3.42
N GLN A 19 16.89 10.46 -4.08
CA GLN A 19 16.35 11.82 -4.10
C GLN A 19 16.04 12.32 -2.69
N VAL A 20 15.51 11.45 -1.83
CA VAL A 20 15.23 11.81 -0.44
C VAL A 20 16.52 11.98 0.36
N VAL A 21 17.52 11.07 0.20
CA VAL A 21 18.82 11.20 0.86
C VAL A 21 19.51 12.50 0.45
N ASP A 22 19.55 12.80 -0.85
CA ASP A 22 20.15 14.02 -1.38
C ASP A 22 19.43 15.28 -0.86
N ALA A 23 18.09 15.24 -0.76
CA ALA A 23 17.32 16.36 -0.23
C ALA A 23 17.60 16.59 1.25
N LEU A 24 17.66 15.52 2.05
CA LEU A 24 18.00 15.58 3.47
C LEU A 24 19.44 16.11 3.68
N ALA A 25 20.40 15.62 2.92
CA ALA A 25 21.78 16.07 2.97
C ALA A 25 21.91 17.57 2.62
N LYS A 26 21.21 18.05 1.57
CA LYS A 26 21.13 19.48 1.23
C LYS A 26 20.48 20.31 2.35
N GLY A 27 19.58 19.73 3.11
CA GLY A 27 18.97 20.33 4.29
C GLY A 27 19.89 20.34 5.52
N GLY A 28 21.10 19.79 5.43
CA GLY A 28 22.05 19.72 6.54
C GLY A 28 21.85 18.54 7.49
N HIS A 29 21.06 17.54 7.08
CA HIS A 29 20.82 16.34 7.88
C HIS A 29 21.79 15.22 7.49
N GLU A 30 22.24 14.47 8.49
CA GLU A 30 22.96 13.22 8.28
C GLU A 30 21.95 12.08 8.05
N ALA A 31 21.89 11.53 6.85
CA ALA A 31 20.93 10.50 6.48
C ALA A 31 21.65 9.17 6.14
N SER A 32 21.15 8.09 6.71
CA SER A 32 21.53 6.72 6.36
C SER A 32 20.34 5.93 5.88
N VAL A 33 20.56 4.93 5.02
CA VAL A 33 19.52 4.05 4.49
C VAL A 33 19.51 2.74 5.23
N LEU A 34 18.36 2.38 5.80
CA LEU A 34 18.11 1.06 6.39
C LEU A 34 17.17 0.27 5.45
N GLY A 35 17.73 -0.64 4.67
CA GLY A 35 16.98 -1.58 3.85
C GLY A 35 16.78 -2.88 4.62
N VAL A 36 15.52 -3.29 4.80
CA VAL A 36 15.18 -4.44 5.65
C VAL A 36 14.49 -5.57 4.91
N HIS A 37 13.93 -5.29 3.73
CA HIS A 37 13.16 -6.25 2.94
C HIS A 37 12.19 -7.06 3.79
N ARG A 38 12.60 -8.17 4.41
CA ARG A 38 11.84 -9.00 5.35
C ARG A 38 12.68 -9.50 6.54
N ASP A 39 13.77 -8.83 6.83
CA ASP A 39 14.62 -9.16 7.97
C ASP A 39 14.24 -8.31 9.18
N LEU A 40 13.47 -8.90 10.09
CA LEU A 40 13.00 -8.23 11.30
C LEU A 40 14.16 -7.91 12.26
N HIS A 41 15.23 -8.73 12.30
CA HIS A 41 16.38 -8.47 13.14
C HIS A 41 17.15 -7.26 12.61
N ALA A 42 17.39 -7.18 11.30
CA ALA A 42 18.01 -6.02 10.69
C ALA A 42 17.21 -4.73 10.95
N LEU A 43 15.86 -4.81 10.94
CA LEU A 43 15.00 -3.69 11.28
C LEU A 43 15.20 -3.25 12.75
N ILE A 44 15.10 -4.16 13.70
CA ILE A 44 15.23 -3.86 15.14
C ILE A 44 16.63 -3.32 15.43
N ASP A 45 17.68 -3.98 14.96
CA ASP A 45 19.06 -3.56 15.17
C ASP A 45 19.34 -2.18 14.58
N GLY A 46 18.87 -1.91 13.36
CA GLY A 46 19.04 -0.62 12.70
C GLY A 46 18.25 0.53 13.33
N LEU A 47 17.19 0.23 14.10
CA LEU A 47 16.40 1.22 14.83
C LEU A 47 16.87 1.43 16.28
N THR A 48 17.68 0.53 16.79
CA THR A 48 18.13 0.56 18.20
C THR A 48 19.63 0.84 18.38
N LYS A 49 20.46 0.59 17.34
CA LYS A 49 21.94 0.66 17.43
C LYS A 49 22.61 1.25 16.17
N PRO A 50 22.80 2.58 16.04
CA PRO A 50 22.35 3.68 16.92
C PRO A 50 20.87 3.97 16.73
N LYS A 51 20.22 4.47 17.80
CA LYS A 51 18.83 4.93 17.69
C LYS A 51 18.78 6.21 16.84
N PRO A 52 18.03 6.25 15.75
CA PRO A 52 17.90 7.46 14.93
C PRO A 52 17.07 8.52 15.66
N GLU A 53 17.35 9.79 15.42
CA GLU A 53 16.52 10.91 15.92
C GLU A 53 15.16 10.95 15.20
N LEU A 54 15.13 10.58 13.91
CA LEU A 54 13.91 10.56 13.08
C LEU A 54 14.04 9.49 11.99
N VAL A 55 12.98 8.73 11.77
CA VAL A 55 12.86 7.83 10.63
C VAL A 55 12.06 8.50 9.53
N PHE A 56 12.68 8.73 8.37
CA PHE A 56 11.95 9.05 7.15
C PHE A 56 11.44 7.74 6.55
N ASN A 57 10.15 7.46 6.73
CA ASN A 57 9.56 6.18 6.39
C ASN A 57 9.13 6.14 4.92
N LEU A 58 9.82 5.33 4.11
CA LEU A 58 9.47 4.97 2.73
C LEU A 58 9.09 3.49 2.62
N PHE A 59 8.73 2.87 3.73
CA PHE A 59 8.47 1.44 3.80
C PHE A 59 7.02 1.15 3.35
N GLU A 60 6.87 0.35 2.32
CA GLU A 60 5.56 -0.02 1.76
C GLU A 60 5.20 -1.47 2.04
N ASN A 61 6.18 -2.39 2.03
CA ASN A 61 5.94 -3.82 2.10
C ASN A 61 6.96 -4.55 2.97
N PHE A 62 6.52 -5.53 3.76
CA PHE A 62 7.39 -6.45 4.47
C PHE A 62 7.39 -7.83 3.77
N GLY A 63 8.21 -7.96 2.73
CA GLY A 63 8.22 -9.13 1.87
C GLY A 63 6.87 -9.34 1.20
N LYS A 64 6.25 -10.51 1.45
CA LYS A 64 4.91 -10.85 0.95
C LYS A 64 3.81 -10.69 2.00
N VAL A 65 4.13 -10.13 3.16
CA VAL A 65 3.17 -9.98 4.26
C VAL A 65 2.32 -8.75 3.99
N ARG A 66 1.06 -8.94 3.65
CA ARG A 66 0.11 -7.89 3.26
C ARG A 66 0.02 -6.74 4.29
N MET A 67 -0.01 -7.08 5.56
CA MET A 67 -0.10 -6.10 6.66
C MET A 67 1.27 -5.75 7.25
N GLY A 68 2.35 -6.08 6.53
CA GLY A 68 3.70 -5.93 7.04
C GLY A 68 4.09 -4.48 7.32
N ALA A 69 3.68 -3.55 6.47
CA ALA A 69 3.93 -2.12 6.68
C ALA A 69 3.26 -1.59 7.95
N VAL A 70 2.03 -2.04 8.25
CA VAL A 70 1.32 -1.70 9.51
C VAL A 70 2.12 -2.18 10.71
N GLY A 71 2.65 -3.42 10.65
CA GLY A 71 3.50 -3.99 11.70
C GLY A 71 4.80 -3.22 11.90
N VAL A 72 5.44 -2.79 10.81
CA VAL A 72 6.68 -1.99 10.87
C VAL A 72 6.44 -0.63 11.52
N VAL A 73 5.36 0.07 11.13
CA VAL A 73 5.01 1.36 11.75
C VAL A 73 4.62 1.18 13.22
N GLY A 74 3.89 0.10 13.55
CA GLY A 74 3.61 -0.26 14.95
C GLY A 74 4.88 -0.55 15.76
N LEU A 75 5.92 -1.12 15.16
CA LEU A 75 7.20 -1.33 15.80
C LEU A 75 7.92 0.00 16.08
N LEU A 76 7.83 0.98 15.16
CA LEU A 76 8.38 2.33 15.40
C LEU A 76 7.74 2.97 16.63
N ASP A 77 6.41 2.86 16.78
CA ASP A 77 5.69 3.33 17.96
C ASP A 77 6.16 2.62 19.23
N LEU A 78 6.28 1.28 19.21
CA LEU A 78 6.72 0.49 20.37
C LEU A 78 8.17 0.80 20.78
N LEU A 79 9.04 1.15 19.84
CA LEU A 79 10.42 1.55 20.08
C LEU A 79 10.57 3.04 20.42
N GLU A 80 9.46 3.77 20.42
CA GLU A 80 9.44 5.23 20.65
C GLU A 80 10.43 5.96 19.73
N VAL A 81 10.45 5.57 18.44
CA VAL A 81 11.27 6.21 17.42
C VAL A 81 10.39 7.15 16.61
N PRO A 82 10.66 8.46 16.60
CA PRO A 82 9.90 9.40 15.78
C PRO A 82 10.02 9.06 14.29
N TYR A 83 8.93 9.22 13.54
CA TYR A 83 8.94 8.97 12.09
C TYR A 83 8.01 9.92 11.33
N VAL A 84 8.26 10.06 10.02
CA VAL A 84 7.41 10.78 9.10
C VAL A 84 6.43 9.83 8.45
N GLY A 85 5.17 10.24 8.34
CA GLY A 85 4.09 9.47 7.75
C GLY A 85 2.95 9.21 8.71
N GLY A 86 1.95 8.45 8.26
CA GLY A 86 0.82 8.04 9.09
C GLY A 86 1.20 6.96 10.11
N GLY A 87 0.43 6.85 11.16
CA GLY A 87 0.55 5.79 12.15
C GLY A 87 -0.01 4.44 11.68
N PRO A 88 0.03 3.40 12.53
CA PRO A 88 -0.48 2.07 12.16
C PRO A 88 -1.96 2.07 11.74
N GLY A 89 -2.77 2.95 12.34
CA GLY A 89 -4.19 3.09 12.01
C GLY A 89 -4.40 3.59 10.58
N GLU A 90 -3.69 4.64 10.18
CA GLU A 90 -3.75 5.19 8.83
C GLU A 90 -3.22 4.19 7.79
N PHE A 91 -2.13 3.51 8.08
CA PHE A 91 -1.61 2.44 7.22
C PHE A 91 -2.61 1.29 7.07
N PHE A 92 -3.29 0.89 8.14
CA PHE A 92 -4.33 -0.13 8.08
C PHE A 92 -5.49 0.30 7.18
N ILE A 93 -5.99 1.53 7.35
CA ILE A 93 -7.12 2.06 6.58
C ILE A 93 -6.78 2.15 5.09
N GLN A 94 -5.60 2.63 4.73
CA GLN A 94 -5.21 2.76 3.32
C GLN A 94 -4.99 1.43 2.61
N GLN A 95 -4.69 0.35 3.33
CA GLN A 95 -4.52 -1.00 2.78
C GLN A 95 -5.82 -1.60 2.23
N ASP A 96 -6.99 -1.09 2.65
CA ASP A 96 -8.30 -1.54 2.17
C ASP A 96 -9.14 -0.35 1.71
N LYS A 97 -9.21 -0.17 0.40
CA LYS A 97 -9.96 0.95 -0.22
C LYS A 97 -11.45 0.94 0.13
N SER A 98 -12.03 -0.24 0.48
CA SER A 98 -13.43 -0.31 0.88
C SER A 98 -13.64 0.19 2.31
N VAL A 99 -12.70 -0.07 3.21
CA VAL A 99 -12.72 0.47 4.57
C VAL A 99 -12.59 1.98 4.53
N THR A 100 -11.64 2.51 3.75
CA THR A 100 -11.50 3.96 3.52
C THR A 100 -12.82 4.58 3.07
N LYS A 101 -13.47 4.00 2.05
CA LYS A 101 -14.76 4.51 1.54
C LYS A 101 -15.89 4.46 2.58
N LYS A 102 -15.93 3.43 3.43
CA LYS A 102 -16.92 3.33 4.52
C LYS A 102 -16.72 4.43 5.58
N LEU A 103 -15.46 4.77 5.88
CA LEU A 103 -15.15 5.88 6.78
C LEU A 103 -15.53 7.23 6.16
N LEU A 104 -15.21 7.44 4.87
CA LEU A 104 -15.63 8.64 4.13
C LEU A 104 -17.16 8.79 4.13
N ALA A 105 -17.90 7.67 3.99
CA ALA A 105 -19.37 7.69 4.07
C ALA A 105 -19.86 8.17 5.42
N TYR A 106 -19.25 7.72 6.51
CA TYR A 106 -19.60 8.15 7.87
C TYR A 106 -19.43 9.67 8.04
N ASP A 107 -18.35 10.22 7.52
CA ASP A 107 -18.05 11.66 7.56
C ASP A 107 -18.78 12.46 6.47
N LYS A 108 -19.66 11.83 5.68
CA LYS A 108 -20.42 12.45 4.59
C LYS A 108 -19.54 13.06 3.49
N ILE A 109 -18.33 12.55 3.33
CA ILE A 109 -17.42 12.92 2.25
C ILE A 109 -17.84 12.14 1.01
N GLN A 110 -18.04 12.85 -0.10
CA GLN A 110 -18.47 12.23 -1.37
C GLN A 110 -17.37 11.37 -1.99
N PHE A 111 -17.75 10.21 -2.47
CA PHE A 111 -16.93 9.29 -3.24
C PHE A 111 -17.81 8.52 -4.22
N PRO A 112 -17.27 7.95 -5.30
CA PRO A 112 -18.05 7.12 -6.21
C PRO A 112 -18.62 5.89 -5.51
N ASP A 113 -19.86 5.52 -5.83
CA ASP A 113 -20.45 4.26 -5.39
C ASP A 113 -19.53 3.09 -5.73
N PHE A 114 -19.57 2.03 -4.93
CA PHE A 114 -18.67 0.91 -5.11
C PHE A 114 -19.29 -0.42 -4.66
N ALA A 115 -18.73 -1.49 -5.18
CA ALA A 115 -18.97 -2.86 -4.74
C ALA A 115 -17.64 -3.60 -4.61
N VAL A 116 -17.61 -4.65 -3.79
CA VAL A 116 -16.41 -5.49 -3.59
C VAL A 116 -16.74 -6.93 -3.93
N PHE A 117 -16.04 -7.47 -4.91
CA PHE A 117 -16.06 -8.88 -5.24
C PHE A 117 -14.89 -9.57 -4.51
N THR A 118 -15.21 -10.39 -3.51
CA THR A 118 -14.18 -11.06 -2.68
C THR A 118 -13.70 -12.36 -3.30
N HIS A 119 -14.59 -13.31 -3.53
CA HIS A 119 -14.27 -14.66 -4.02
C HIS A 119 -15.19 -15.17 -5.12
N ASP A 120 -16.34 -14.55 -5.26
CA ASP A 120 -17.37 -14.93 -6.24
C ASP A 120 -17.44 -13.95 -7.41
N LEU A 121 -18.25 -14.31 -8.39
CA LEU A 121 -18.56 -13.50 -9.57
C LEU A 121 -20.07 -13.26 -9.64
N ASP A 122 -20.73 -13.08 -8.49
CA ASP A 122 -22.15 -12.84 -8.43
C ASP A 122 -22.49 -11.44 -8.97
N PRO A 123 -23.23 -11.31 -10.07
CA PRO A 123 -23.64 -10.02 -10.62
C PRO A 123 -24.46 -9.16 -9.66
N GLU A 124 -25.19 -9.78 -8.73
CA GLU A 124 -26.00 -9.06 -7.74
C GLU A 124 -25.15 -8.18 -6.81
N THR A 125 -23.86 -8.53 -6.63
CA THR A 125 -22.91 -7.74 -5.82
C THR A 125 -22.81 -6.28 -6.26
N CYS A 126 -23.04 -5.98 -7.55
CA CYS A 126 -22.98 -4.63 -8.11
C CYS A 126 -24.31 -4.16 -8.72
N SER A 127 -25.44 -4.78 -8.38
CA SER A 127 -26.77 -4.49 -8.97
C SER A 127 -27.19 -3.02 -8.88
N ASN A 128 -26.70 -2.29 -7.88
CA ASN A 128 -26.98 -0.87 -7.66
C ASN A 128 -26.02 0.09 -8.41
N LEU A 129 -24.99 -0.44 -9.07
CA LEU A 129 -24.00 0.37 -9.78
C LEU A 129 -24.43 0.61 -11.24
N ARG A 130 -24.03 1.76 -11.79
CA ARG A 130 -24.33 2.16 -13.17
C ARG A 130 -23.08 2.09 -14.04
N MET A 131 -23.20 1.49 -15.21
CA MET A 131 -22.15 1.49 -16.23
C MET A 131 -21.89 2.93 -16.76
N PRO A 132 -20.65 3.25 -17.18
CA PRO A 132 -19.47 2.41 -17.13
C PRO A 132 -18.92 2.25 -15.70
N LEU A 133 -18.25 1.12 -15.43
CA LEU A 133 -17.64 0.81 -14.15
C LEU A 133 -16.11 0.66 -14.29
N PHE A 134 -15.39 0.91 -13.20
CA PHE A 134 -13.94 0.78 -13.17
C PHE A 134 -13.53 -0.28 -12.16
N VAL A 135 -12.88 -1.35 -12.65
CA VAL A 135 -12.45 -2.49 -11.83
C VAL A 135 -10.98 -2.34 -11.46
N LYS A 136 -10.69 -2.37 -10.18
CA LYS A 136 -9.30 -2.33 -9.67
C LYS A 136 -9.11 -3.30 -8.51
N PRO A 137 -7.87 -3.74 -8.22
CA PRO A 137 -7.58 -4.49 -7.02
C PRO A 137 -7.92 -3.68 -5.76
N LEU A 138 -8.44 -4.38 -4.75
CA LEU A 138 -8.90 -3.75 -3.50
C LEU A 138 -7.72 -3.17 -2.70
N SER A 139 -6.63 -3.93 -2.61
CA SER A 139 -5.51 -3.65 -1.70
C SER A 139 -4.17 -3.35 -2.40
N MET A 140 -4.13 -3.35 -3.75
CA MET A 140 -2.90 -3.00 -4.48
C MET A 140 -2.82 -1.50 -4.75
N ASP A 141 -1.60 -0.95 -4.66
CA ASP A 141 -1.29 0.44 -4.95
C ASP A 141 -0.48 0.58 -6.26
N ALA A 142 0.03 1.77 -6.54
CA ALA A 142 0.87 2.09 -7.71
C ALA A 142 0.30 1.60 -9.05
N SER A 143 -1.04 1.55 -9.19
CA SER A 143 -1.74 1.08 -10.39
C SER A 143 -1.47 -0.39 -10.76
N ILE A 144 -0.96 -1.19 -9.83
CA ILE A 144 -0.78 -2.63 -10.04
C ILE A 144 -2.12 -3.27 -10.38
N GLY A 145 -2.15 -4.03 -11.48
CA GLY A 145 -3.36 -4.70 -11.95
C GLY A 145 -4.39 -3.77 -12.59
N ILE A 146 -4.06 -2.53 -12.91
CA ILE A 146 -4.89 -1.60 -13.70
C ILE A 146 -4.43 -1.62 -15.15
N GLU A 147 -5.36 -1.79 -16.06
CA GLU A 147 -5.16 -1.86 -17.52
C GLU A 147 -6.27 -1.08 -18.23
N ALA A 148 -6.15 -0.88 -19.55
CA ALA A 148 -7.22 -0.29 -20.36
C ALA A 148 -8.55 -1.05 -20.22
N SER A 149 -8.48 -2.38 -20.04
CA SER A 149 -9.64 -3.25 -19.78
C SER A 149 -10.25 -3.11 -18.39
N SER A 150 -9.71 -2.25 -17.53
CA SER A 150 -10.28 -1.97 -16.20
C SER A 150 -11.54 -1.10 -16.28
N LEU A 151 -11.69 -0.31 -17.36
CA LEU A 151 -12.94 0.38 -17.65
C LEU A 151 -13.86 -0.56 -18.42
N VAL A 152 -15.03 -0.86 -17.86
CA VAL A 152 -15.99 -1.84 -18.41
C VAL A 152 -17.34 -1.18 -18.66
N HIS A 153 -18.00 -1.60 -19.75
CA HIS A 153 -19.23 -1.00 -20.21
C HIS A 153 -20.43 -1.97 -20.19
N ASN A 154 -20.21 -3.22 -19.80
CA ASN A 154 -21.26 -4.23 -19.70
C ASN A 154 -20.89 -5.31 -18.67
N MET A 155 -21.87 -6.10 -18.25
CA MET A 155 -21.71 -7.13 -17.22
C MET A 155 -20.72 -8.24 -17.61
N LYS A 156 -20.69 -8.64 -18.87
CA LYS A 156 -19.77 -9.68 -19.36
C LYS A 156 -18.31 -9.26 -19.17
N ASP A 157 -17.97 -8.03 -19.56
CA ASP A 157 -16.61 -7.50 -19.42
C ASP A 157 -16.26 -7.26 -17.94
N LEU A 158 -17.24 -6.81 -17.14
CA LEU A 158 -17.09 -6.68 -15.68
C LEU A 158 -16.66 -8.01 -15.05
N LEU A 159 -17.45 -9.06 -15.23
CA LEU A 159 -17.16 -10.38 -14.62
C LEU A 159 -15.82 -10.95 -15.10
N LYS A 160 -15.51 -10.79 -16.39
CA LYS A 160 -14.21 -11.17 -16.94
C LYS A 160 -13.07 -10.41 -16.27
N ARG A 161 -13.23 -9.11 -16.03
CA ARG A 161 -12.21 -8.27 -15.41
C ARG A 161 -12.04 -8.60 -13.92
N VAL A 162 -13.14 -8.80 -13.18
CA VAL A 162 -13.13 -9.27 -11.79
C VAL A 162 -12.39 -10.61 -11.69
N ALA A 163 -12.73 -11.59 -12.52
CA ALA A 163 -12.04 -12.89 -12.57
C ALA A 163 -10.54 -12.74 -12.86
N SER A 164 -10.16 -11.82 -13.75
CA SER A 164 -8.74 -11.51 -14.02
C SER A 164 -8.03 -10.96 -12.78
N THR A 165 -8.67 -10.06 -12.03
CA THR A 165 -8.12 -9.53 -10.77
C THR A 165 -7.91 -10.64 -9.76
N HIS A 166 -8.90 -11.49 -9.52
CA HIS A 166 -8.78 -12.63 -8.61
C HIS A 166 -7.66 -13.60 -9.02
N ASN A 167 -7.56 -13.94 -10.29
CA ASN A 167 -6.64 -14.96 -10.76
C ASN A 167 -5.20 -14.47 -10.93
N LYS A 168 -4.99 -13.26 -11.48
CA LYS A 168 -3.67 -12.72 -11.80
C LYS A 168 -3.05 -11.95 -10.65
N VAL A 169 -3.85 -11.12 -9.99
CA VAL A 169 -3.39 -10.24 -8.91
C VAL A 169 -3.52 -10.91 -7.54
N LYS A 170 -4.39 -11.94 -7.43
CA LYS A 170 -4.67 -12.64 -6.16
C LYS A 170 -5.25 -11.71 -5.09
N ASP A 171 -6.08 -10.77 -5.52
CA ASP A 171 -6.72 -9.78 -4.67
C ASP A 171 -8.24 -9.73 -4.95
N SER A 172 -9.01 -9.22 -3.99
CA SER A 172 -10.41 -8.87 -4.21
C SER A 172 -10.50 -7.74 -5.23
N ALA A 173 -11.62 -7.66 -5.95
CA ALA A 173 -11.84 -6.59 -6.90
C ALA A 173 -12.78 -5.52 -6.31
N LEU A 174 -12.33 -4.27 -6.33
CA LEU A 174 -13.17 -3.11 -6.09
C LEU A 174 -13.68 -2.59 -7.44
N VAL A 175 -14.98 -2.37 -7.51
CA VAL A 175 -15.67 -1.88 -8.70
C VAL A 175 -16.29 -0.53 -8.41
#